data_70fd1028db31bd4bfc430899b443ab00
#
_entry.id   70fd1028db31bd4bfc430899b443ab00
#
_cell.length_a   1.000
_cell.length_b   1.000
_cell.length_c   1.000
_cell.angle_alpha   90.00
_cell.angle_beta   90.00
_cell.angle_gamma   90.00
#
_symmetry.space_group_name_H-M   'P 1'
#
loop_
_entity.id
_entity.type
_entity.pdbx_description
1 polymer ?
#
loop_
_entity_poly.entity_id
_entity_poly.type
_entity_poly.pdbx_seq_one_letter_code
_entity_poly.pdbx_strand_id
1 'polypeptide(L)'
;MKNPSSFEFVQLRCAIAPGSVDIPLAVADALGNPIDFPSIDLALVPGDCVAIAVHESLPQPEPIVKAIVEWLLSKHPASDLSIRIVLAPGNESLAQELDDWLATRWPVSDLDADRSADKASDKTSDKAVTESTPSHSIQRVLCHDPDDQQNLEYISATERSEAIYLNRELVEADFVIPIYRWLEPKDPRGHDPYVVLPAFGDRATQARYAKSWLQQHEPARGTHKKASESGWLAGIQYAIGAVANQEGLIAMLVGGAPESVDKVCSQGVHAAPNPTETPSQEGFELVVVELVDPLRVPSWTQVASAAWSAQQWLSPAGRIVVVATSLAEVTPGIGALASDDPDEELQQTLLTSSLQDAYAAAVLRDIQSRRSVYVQSQVDPELLESLGFASIRDPSELERLMQKSKRVGVMEY
;
A
#
# COMPACT_ATOMS: atom_id res chain seq x y z
N MET A 1 27.76 -3.99 -46.47
CA MET A 1 26.39 -4.00 -45.93
C MET A 1 26.46 -4.67 -44.57
N LYS A 2 26.41 -3.86 -43.47
CA LYS A 2 26.32 -4.42 -42.11
C LYS A 2 24.88 -4.91 -41.90
N ASN A 3 24.72 -6.15 -41.45
CA ASN A 3 23.43 -6.71 -41.03
C ASN A 3 22.72 -5.71 -40.10
N PRO A 4 21.40 -5.56 -40.19
CA PRO A 4 20.65 -4.77 -39.22
C PRO A 4 20.92 -5.39 -37.84
N SER A 5 21.32 -4.56 -36.92
CA SER A 5 21.64 -4.90 -35.54
C SER A 5 20.50 -5.71 -34.93
N SER A 6 20.78 -6.96 -34.55
CA SER A 6 19.91 -7.70 -33.63
C SER A 6 19.79 -6.87 -32.35
N PHE A 7 18.61 -6.30 -32.08
CA PHE A 7 18.36 -5.75 -30.78
C PHE A 7 18.22 -6.90 -29.77
N GLU A 8 18.79 -6.69 -28.61
CA GLU A 8 18.74 -7.66 -27.54
C GLU A 8 17.48 -7.39 -26.71
N PHE A 9 16.57 -8.35 -26.70
CA PHE A 9 15.36 -8.33 -25.91
C PHE A 9 15.55 -9.22 -24.68
N VAL A 10 15.34 -8.68 -23.51
CA VAL A 10 15.48 -9.40 -22.24
C VAL A 10 14.22 -9.23 -21.42
N GLN A 11 13.59 -10.35 -21.06
CA GLN A 11 12.51 -10.35 -20.09
C GLN A 11 13.13 -10.18 -18.71
N LEU A 12 12.89 -9.01 -18.13
CA LEU A 12 13.28 -8.71 -16.75
C LEU A 12 12.19 -9.29 -15.84
N ARG A 13 12.57 -10.19 -14.97
CA ARG A 13 11.63 -10.71 -13.95
C ARG A 13 12.01 -10.12 -12.60
N CYS A 14 11.08 -9.44 -11.97
CA CYS A 14 11.14 -9.37 -10.51
C CYS A 14 11.05 -10.79 -9.96
N ALA A 15 11.81 -11.12 -8.92
CA ALA A 15 11.68 -12.41 -8.24
C ALA A 15 10.27 -12.49 -7.65
N ILE A 16 9.45 -13.41 -8.17
CA ILE A 16 8.03 -13.50 -7.84
C ILE A 16 7.72 -14.94 -7.48
N ALA A 17 6.98 -15.14 -6.39
CA ALA A 17 6.54 -16.46 -5.95
C ALA A 17 5.58 -17.08 -7.00
N PRO A 18 5.75 -18.36 -7.36
CA PRO A 18 4.84 -19.02 -8.30
C PRO A 18 3.51 -19.44 -7.64
N GLY A 19 2.44 -19.42 -8.41
CA GLY A 19 1.13 -19.93 -8.01
C GLY A 19 0.24 -18.91 -7.31
N SER A 20 -0.89 -19.38 -6.83
CA SER A 20 -1.82 -18.62 -5.98
C SER A 20 -2.32 -19.50 -4.85
N VAL A 21 -2.69 -18.88 -3.72
CA VAL A 21 -3.20 -19.59 -2.53
C VAL A 21 -4.73 -19.50 -2.45
N ASP A 22 -5.32 -20.48 -1.79
CA ASP A 22 -6.69 -20.36 -1.29
C ASP A 22 -6.69 -19.37 -0.12
N ILE A 23 -7.30 -18.19 -0.33
CA ILE A 23 -7.24 -17.08 0.64
C ILE A 23 -7.83 -17.45 1.99
N PRO A 24 -9.03 -18.02 2.11
CA PRO A 24 -9.58 -18.47 3.40
C PRO A 24 -8.66 -19.44 4.15
N LEU A 25 -8.06 -20.40 3.46
CA LEU A 25 -7.14 -21.35 4.07
C LEU A 25 -5.84 -20.67 4.51
N ALA A 26 -5.26 -19.81 3.68
CA ALA A 26 -4.03 -19.07 3.99
C ALA A 26 -4.23 -18.10 5.16
N VAL A 27 -5.37 -17.43 5.24
CA VAL A 27 -5.74 -16.58 6.39
C VAL A 27 -5.89 -17.42 7.65
N ALA A 28 -6.58 -18.58 7.57
CA ALA A 28 -6.73 -19.46 8.71
C ALA A 28 -5.39 -19.97 9.25
N ASP A 29 -4.43 -20.24 8.37
CA ASP A 29 -3.08 -20.64 8.76
C ASP A 29 -2.30 -19.46 9.35
N ALA A 30 -2.34 -18.28 8.73
CA ALA A 30 -1.68 -17.09 9.25
C ALA A 30 -2.14 -16.72 10.66
N LEU A 31 -3.44 -16.82 10.96
CA LEU A 31 -4.01 -16.51 12.27
C LEU A 31 -3.87 -17.65 13.29
N GLY A 32 -3.98 -18.91 12.82
CA GLY A 32 -3.96 -20.09 13.68
C GLY A 32 -2.56 -20.62 13.99
N ASN A 33 -1.60 -20.46 13.08
CA ASN A 33 -0.22 -20.94 13.16
C ASN A 33 0.81 -19.83 12.87
N PRO A 34 0.74 -18.68 13.54
CA PRO A 34 1.60 -17.56 13.22
C PRO A 34 3.06 -17.83 13.60
N ILE A 35 3.99 -17.17 12.93
CA ILE A 35 5.43 -17.31 13.15
C ILE A 35 5.86 -16.46 14.34
N ASP A 36 6.57 -17.06 15.29
CA ASP A 36 7.09 -16.42 16.50
C ASP A 36 6.02 -15.64 17.29
N PHE A 37 4.76 -16.07 17.19
CA PHE A 37 3.62 -15.51 17.90
C PHE A 37 2.61 -16.62 18.26
N PRO A 38 1.88 -16.53 19.37
CA PRO A 38 0.82 -17.48 19.67
C PRO A 38 -0.33 -17.38 18.66
N SER A 39 -1.12 -18.45 18.52
CA SER A 39 -2.36 -18.39 17.74
C SER A 39 -3.25 -17.25 18.21
N ILE A 40 -3.87 -16.54 17.28
CA ILE A 40 -4.64 -15.33 17.58
C ILE A 40 -5.83 -15.61 18.50
N ASP A 41 -6.45 -16.78 18.38
CA ASP A 41 -7.53 -17.20 19.28
C ASP A 41 -7.08 -17.37 20.76
N LEU A 42 -5.79 -17.55 20.99
CA LEU A 42 -5.20 -17.60 22.34
C LEU A 42 -4.68 -16.23 22.81
N ALA A 43 -4.43 -15.32 21.90
CA ALA A 43 -3.92 -13.98 22.20
C ALA A 43 -5.05 -13.00 22.57
N LEU A 44 -6.26 -13.22 22.05
CA LEU A 44 -7.41 -12.37 22.29
C LEU A 44 -8.19 -12.81 23.52
N VAL A 45 -8.74 -11.83 24.23
CA VAL A 45 -9.61 -12.07 25.39
C VAL A 45 -11.00 -11.44 25.18
N PRO A 46 -12.04 -11.95 25.86
CA PRO A 46 -13.36 -11.35 25.76
C PRO A 46 -13.38 -9.86 26.14
N GLY A 47 -13.92 -9.05 25.27
CA GLY A 47 -13.99 -7.58 25.41
C GLY A 47 -12.98 -6.83 24.57
N ASP A 48 -12.00 -7.51 23.96
CA ASP A 48 -10.97 -6.85 23.14
C ASP A 48 -11.56 -6.15 21.92
N CYS A 49 -10.97 -5.00 21.62
CA CYS A 49 -11.14 -4.29 20.37
C CYS A 49 -10.00 -4.66 19.41
N VAL A 50 -10.35 -5.32 18.30
CA VAL A 50 -9.40 -5.72 17.26
C VAL A 50 -9.48 -4.74 16.10
N ALA A 51 -8.37 -4.09 15.75
CA ALA A 51 -8.27 -3.24 14.58
C ALA A 51 -7.53 -3.95 13.43
N ILE A 52 -8.19 -4.09 12.29
CA ILE A 52 -7.60 -4.62 11.05
C ILE A 52 -7.14 -3.43 10.22
N ALA A 53 -5.82 -3.23 10.10
CA ALA A 53 -5.23 -2.14 9.36
C ALA A 53 -4.82 -2.61 7.95
N VAL A 54 -5.50 -2.13 6.91
CA VAL A 54 -5.34 -2.60 5.53
C VAL A 54 -4.51 -1.60 4.74
N HIS A 55 -3.29 -1.99 4.39
CA HIS A 55 -2.39 -1.14 3.62
C HIS A 55 -2.83 -1.02 2.16
N GLU A 56 -2.60 0.14 1.53
CA GLU A 56 -2.99 0.45 0.14
C GLU A 56 -2.38 -0.51 -0.90
N SER A 57 -1.18 -1.04 -0.62
CA SER A 57 -0.47 -1.95 -1.52
C SER A 57 -1.02 -3.38 -1.53
N LEU A 58 -1.94 -3.73 -0.63
CA LEU A 58 -2.42 -5.10 -0.50
C LEU A 58 -3.23 -5.51 -1.74
N PRO A 59 -2.82 -6.56 -2.48
CA PRO A 59 -3.63 -7.11 -3.55
C PRO A 59 -4.79 -7.93 -2.98
N GLN A 60 -5.90 -7.94 -3.67
CA GLN A 60 -7.10 -8.69 -3.25
C GLN A 60 -7.52 -8.40 -1.79
N PRO A 61 -7.63 -7.12 -1.35
CA PRO A 61 -7.87 -6.80 0.05
C PRO A 61 -9.24 -7.29 0.54
N GLU A 62 -10.27 -7.23 -0.29
CA GLU A 62 -11.62 -7.62 0.07
C GLU A 62 -11.74 -9.07 0.54
N PRO A 63 -11.33 -10.11 -0.23
CA PRO A 63 -11.45 -11.50 0.23
C PRO A 63 -10.56 -11.80 1.45
N ILE A 64 -9.42 -11.11 1.60
CA ILE A 64 -8.54 -11.28 2.78
C ILE A 64 -9.22 -10.73 4.03
N VAL A 65 -9.73 -9.50 3.99
CA VAL A 65 -10.41 -8.88 5.13
C VAL A 65 -11.64 -9.68 5.53
N LYS A 66 -12.46 -10.11 4.55
CA LYS A 66 -13.63 -10.96 4.80
C LYS A 66 -13.23 -12.27 5.50
N ALA A 67 -12.19 -12.95 5.01
CA ALA A 67 -11.71 -14.18 5.60
C ALA A 67 -11.18 -14.00 7.05
N ILE A 68 -10.50 -12.88 7.35
CA ILE A 68 -10.04 -12.57 8.70
C ILE A 68 -11.22 -12.34 9.64
N VAL A 69 -12.20 -11.52 9.24
CA VAL A 69 -13.40 -11.28 10.05
C VAL A 69 -14.17 -12.57 10.29
N GLU A 70 -14.38 -13.38 9.26
CA GLU A 70 -15.07 -14.68 9.41
C GLU A 70 -14.31 -15.65 10.32
N TRP A 71 -12.98 -15.70 10.21
CA TRP A 71 -12.14 -16.51 11.09
C TRP A 71 -12.24 -16.05 12.54
N LEU A 72 -12.09 -14.75 12.82
CA LEU A 72 -12.20 -14.19 14.17
C LEU A 72 -13.55 -14.54 14.80
N LEU A 73 -14.65 -14.31 14.07
CA LEU A 73 -16.00 -14.60 14.55
C LEU A 73 -16.33 -16.10 14.65
N SER A 74 -15.58 -16.95 13.94
CA SER A 74 -15.70 -18.41 14.10
C SER A 74 -15.05 -18.93 15.38
N LYS A 75 -14.08 -18.20 15.92
CA LYS A 75 -13.33 -18.56 17.13
C LYS A 75 -13.87 -17.87 18.38
N HIS A 76 -14.35 -16.65 18.23
CA HIS A 76 -14.88 -15.83 19.31
C HIS A 76 -16.33 -15.46 19.00
N PRO A 77 -17.27 -15.63 19.95
CA PRO A 77 -18.62 -15.10 19.79
C PRO A 77 -18.58 -13.60 19.44
N ALA A 78 -19.48 -13.15 18.59
CA ALA A 78 -19.52 -11.73 18.20
C ALA A 78 -19.78 -10.78 19.39
N SER A 79 -20.28 -11.30 20.50
CA SER A 79 -20.41 -10.57 21.77
C SER A 79 -19.09 -10.29 22.47
N ASP A 80 -18.05 -11.03 22.15
CA ASP A 80 -16.78 -11.03 22.89
C ASP A 80 -15.69 -10.20 22.22
N LEU A 81 -15.89 -9.77 20.98
CA LEU A 81 -14.93 -8.94 20.23
C LEU A 81 -15.60 -7.73 19.62
N SER A 82 -14.88 -6.61 19.63
CA SER A 82 -15.17 -5.43 18.81
C SER A 82 -14.19 -5.40 17.63
N ILE A 83 -14.67 -5.38 16.39
CA ILE A 83 -13.81 -5.37 15.20
C ILE A 83 -13.95 -4.04 14.48
N ARG A 84 -12.82 -3.36 14.22
CA ARG A 84 -12.70 -2.15 13.43
C ARG A 84 -11.85 -2.44 12.19
N ILE A 85 -12.25 -1.95 11.04
CA ILE A 85 -11.46 -2.07 9.79
C ILE A 85 -11.00 -0.69 9.40
N VAL A 86 -9.69 -0.47 9.39
CA VAL A 86 -9.07 0.82 9.03
C VAL A 86 -8.32 0.63 7.72
N LEU A 87 -8.80 1.29 6.67
CA LEU A 87 -8.20 1.25 5.34
C LEU A 87 -7.24 2.42 5.17
N ALA A 88 -6.13 2.20 4.49
CA ALA A 88 -5.26 3.29 4.05
C ALA A 88 -6.01 4.25 3.09
N PRO A 89 -5.57 5.52 2.96
CA PRO A 89 -6.22 6.50 2.09
C PRO A 89 -6.44 6.01 0.65
N GLY A 90 -7.50 6.47 -0.01
CA GLY A 90 -7.81 6.12 -1.41
C GLY A 90 -8.54 4.79 -1.59
N ASN A 91 -9.08 4.19 -0.52
CA ASN A 91 -9.83 2.92 -0.55
C ASN A 91 -11.33 3.08 -0.23
N GLU A 92 -11.93 4.22 -0.58
CA GLU A 92 -13.33 4.53 -0.24
C GLU A 92 -14.33 3.55 -0.87
N SER A 93 -14.04 3.08 -2.10
CA SER A 93 -14.88 2.06 -2.76
C SER A 93 -14.83 0.72 -2.02
N LEU A 94 -13.66 0.32 -1.55
CA LEU A 94 -13.50 -0.88 -0.74
C LEU A 94 -14.19 -0.73 0.62
N ALA A 95 -14.14 0.46 1.22
CA ALA A 95 -14.86 0.72 2.47
C ALA A 95 -16.35 0.49 2.30
N GLN A 96 -16.95 1.06 1.26
CA GLN A 96 -18.37 0.88 0.96
C GLN A 96 -18.72 -0.59 0.71
N GLU A 97 -17.89 -1.31 -0.06
CA GLU A 97 -18.12 -2.73 -0.34
C GLU A 97 -18.06 -3.60 0.92
N LEU A 98 -17.12 -3.32 1.83
CA LEU A 98 -17.01 -4.01 3.11
C LEU A 98 -18.17 -3.66 4.04
N ASP A 99 -18.60 -2.39 4.10
CA ASP A 99 -19.75 -1.97 4.89
C ASP A 99 -21.03 -2.67 4.40
N ASP A 100 -21.26 -2.72 3.09
CA ASP A 100 -22.43 -3.40 2.51
C ASP A 100 -22.41 -4.91 2.80
N TRP A 101 -21.24 -5.54 2.73
CA TRP A 101 -21.07 -6.94 3.08
C TRP A 101 -21.34 -7.20 4.57
N LEU A 102 -20.80 -6.35 5.46
CA LEU A 102 -21.02 -6.45 6.91
C LEU A 102 -22.51 -6.28 7.24
N ALA A 103 -23.16 -5.28 6.67
CA ALA A 103 -24.59 -5.03 6.88
C ALA A 103 -25.46 -6.20 6.41
N THR A 104 -25.06 -6.88 5.34
CA THR A 104 -25.78 -8.06 4.83
C THR A 104 -25.56 -9.29 5.70
N ARG A 105 -24.33 -9.49 6.20
CA ARG A 105 -23.93 -10.70 6.93
C ARG A 105 -24.27 -10.64 8.41
N TRP A 106 -24.18 -9.45 9.01
CA TRP A 106 -24.49 -9.17 10.42
C TRP A 106 -25.34 -7.90 10.51
N PRO A 107 -26.64 -7.99 10.17
CA PRO A 107 -27.51 -6.82 10.23
C PRO A 107 -27.60 -6.29 11.66
N VAL A 108 -27.29 -5.00 11.82
CA VAL A 108 -27.46 -4.30 13.10
C VAL A 108 -28.94 -4.35 13.44
N SER A 109 -29.30 -4.98 14.56
CA SER A 109 -30.68 -4.92 15.02
C SER A 109 -31.00 -3.48 15.43
N ASP A 110 -32.19 -2.97 15.10
CA ASP A 110 -32.67 -1.59 15.28
C ASP A 110 -32.55 -1.02 16.72
N LEU A 111 -31.99 -1.77 17.65
CA LEU A 111 -31.81 -1.38 19.05
C LEU A 111 -30.59 -0.47 19.30
N ASP A 112 -29.66 -0.34 18.34
CA ASP A 112 -28.47 0.52 18.49
C ASP A 112 -28.63 1.92 17.89
N ALA A 113 -29.69 2.18 17.14
CA ALA A 113 -29.97 3.50 16.57
C ALA A 113 -30.31 4.57 17.63
N ASP A 114 -30.72 4.15 18.82
CA ASP A 114 -31.14 5.06 19.92
C ASP A 114 -29.97 5.59 20.77
N ARG A 115 -28.77 4.98 20.66
CA ARG A 115 -27.59 5.42 21.43
C ARG A 115 -26.82 6.60 20.82
N SER A 116 -26.99 6.86 19.54
CA SER A 116 -26.37 8.02 18.89
C SER A 116 -27.10 9.33 19.12
N ALA A 117 -28.36 9.29 19.58
CA ALA A 117 -29.18 10.47 19.82
C ALA A 117 -29.08 11.03 21.25
N ASP A 118 -28.58 10.28 22.21
CA ASP A 118 -28.67 10.62 23.66
C ASP A 118 -27.43 11.28 24.27
N LYS A 119 -26.49 11.80 23.46
CA LYS A 119 -25.38 12.66 23.97
C LYS A 119 -25.77 14.13 24.17
N ALA A 120 -27.04 14.47 24.09
CA ALA A 120 -27.54 15.85 24.20
C ALA A 120 -28.65 16.05 25.22
N SER A 121 -28.66 15.40 26.38
CA SER A 121 -29.44 15.95 27.52
C SER A 121 -29.04 15.30 28.85
N ASP A 122 -28.74 16.15 29.73
CA ASP A 122 -28.46 16.27 31.13
C ASP A 122 -29.23 15.36 32.10
N LYS A 123 -28.47 14.83 33.08
CA LYS A 123 -28.76 14.61 34.53
C LYS A 123 -29.87 13.70 35.01
N THR A 124 -29.34 12.81 35.86
CA THR A 124 -29.95 12.21 37.08
C THR A 124 -31.06 11.17 36.88
N SER A 125 -30.72 9.93 37.16
CA SER A 125 -31.44 9.14 38.20
C SER A 125 -30.94 7.70 38.30
N ASP A 126 -30.98 7.17 39.49
CA ASP A 126 -30.50 5.89 40.04
C ASP A 126 -30.97 4.61 39.33
N LYS A 127 -30.03 3.64 39.36
CA LYS A 127 -30.19 2.19 39.46
C LYS A 127 -31.33 1.47 38.72
N ALA A 128 -30.95 0.79 37.67
CA ALA A 128 -31.36 -0.61 37.43
C ALA A 128 -30.21 -1.31 36.69
N VAL A 129 -29.64 -2.34 37.31
CA VAL A 129 -28.77 -3.31 36.66
C VAL A 129 -29.64 -4.12 35.74
N THR A 130 -29.77 -3.71 34.49
CA THR A 130 -30.28 -4.52 33.42
C THR A 130 -29.10 -5.17 32.75
N GLU A 131 -29.03 -6.49 32.80
CA GLU A 131 -28.13 -7.32 31.99
C GLU A 131 -28.27 -6.86 30.54
N SER A 132 -27.24 -6.15 30.07
CA SER A 132 -27.13 -5.73 28.68
C SER A 132 -26.96 -6.97 27.83
N THR A 133 -27.94 -7.28 27.01
CA THR A 133 -27.79 -8.23 25.90
C THR A 133 -26.58 -7.79 25.06
N PRO A 134 -25.63 -8.70 24.77
CA PRO A 134 -24.43 -8.33 24.01
C PRO A 134 -24.81 -7.95 22.60
N SER A 135 -24.63 -6.68 22.26
CA SER A 135 -24.82 -6.17 20.92
C SER A 135 -23.64 -6.62 20.06
N HIS A 136 -23.89 -7.20 18.91
CA HIS A 136 -22.89 -7.57 17.92
C HIS A 136 -22.07 -6.34 17.53
N SER A 137 -20.76 -6.40 17.66
CA SER A 137 -19.91 -5.22 17.48
C SER A 137 -18.83 -5.38 16.41
N ILE A 138 -19.24 -5.63 15.16
CA ILE A 138 -18.44 -5.16 14.04
C ILE A 138 -18.78 -3.68 13.91
N GLN A 139 -17.91 -2.81 14.40
CA GLN A 139 -18.34 -1.45 14.69
C GLN A 139 -18.18 -0.49 13.54
N ARG A 140 -17.17 -0.66 12.65
CA ARG A 140 -16.93 0.36 11.64
C ARG A 140 -15.89 -0.06 10.59
N VAL A 141 -16.15 0.28 9.33
CA VAL A 141 -15.14 0.41 8.28
C VAL A 141 -14.87 1.88 8.08
N LEU A 142 -13.61 2.28 8.07
CA LEU A 142 -13.22 3.68 7.84
C LEU A 142 -11.97 3.76 6.98
N CYS A 143 -11.90 4.78 6.13
CA CYS A 143 -10.68 5.19 5.48
C CYS A 143 -9.93 6.17 6.36
N HIS A 144 -8.62 5.97 6.50
CA HIS A 144 -7.76 6.91 7.20
C HIS A 144 -7.67 8.23 6.43
N ASP A 145 -7.91 9.33 7.12
CA ASP A 145 -7.66 10.68 6.64
C ASP A 145 -6.46 11.28 7.42
N PRO A 146 -5.31 11.50 6.77
CA PRO A 146 -4.11 12.03 7.43
C PRO A 146 -4.24 13.50 7.87
N ASP A 147 -5.30 14.20 7.44
CA ASP A 147 -5.58 15.59 7.80
C ASP A 147 -6.63 15.72 8.91
N ASP A 148 -7.34 14.64 9.24
CA ASP A 148 -8.34 14.65 10.32
C ASP A 148 -7.69 14.54 11.71
N GLN A 149 -7.38 15.72 12.27
CA GLN A 149 -6.75 15.83 13.58
C GLN A 149 -7.56 15.21 14.73
N GLN A 150 -8.87 14.99 14.57
CA GLN A 150 -9.70 14.38 15.61
C GLN A 150 -9.50 12.86 15.69
N ASN A 151 -9.11 12.25 14.57
CA ASN A 151 -8.84 10.82 14.45
C ASN A 151 -7.34 10.49 14.45
N LEU A 152 -6.51 11.39 14.95
CA LEU A 152 -5.08 11.20 15.14
C LEU A 152 -4.72 11.22 16.63
N GLU A 153 -3.79 10.32 17.02
CA GLU A 153 -3.26 10.21 18.38
C GLU A 153 -1.74 10.31 18.34
N TYR A 154 -1.17 11.07 19.29
CA TYR A 154 0.27 11.24 19.44
C TYR A 154 0.92 9.96 19.97
N ILE A 155 1.94 9.46 19.26
CA ILE A 155 2.69 8.25 19.67
C ILE A 155 4.07 8.58 20.19
N SER A 156 4.81 9.40 19.46
CA SER A 156 6.21 9.69 19.76
C SER A 156 6.69 10.94 19.03
N ALA A 157 7.97 11.25 19.15
CA ALA A 157 8.62 12.27 18.34
C ALA A 157 9.91 11.77 17.72
N THR A 158 10.28 12.35 16.58
CA THR A 158 11.58 12.13 15.94
C THR A 158 12.73 12.69 16.82
N GLU A 159 13.97 12.35 16.47
CA GLU A 159 15.15 12.92 17.13
C GLU A 159 15.24 14.47 17.01
N ARG A 160 14.52 15.04 16.03
CA ARG A 160 14.39 16.50 15.83
C ARG A 160 13.19 17.10 16.57
N SER A 161 12.56 16.34 17.48
CA SER A 161 11.37 16.75 18.24
C SER A 161 10.14 17.00 17.36
N GLU A 162 10.06 16.40 16.18
CA GLU A 162 8.88 16.45 15.32
C GLU A 162 7.90 15.37 15.77
N ALA A 163 6.66 15.74 16.05
CA ALA A 163 5.63 14.83 16.52
C ALA A 163 5.28 13.77 15.46
N ILE A 164 4.99 12.56 15.91
CA ILE A 164 4.47 11.45 15.11
C ILE A 164 3.07 11.13 15.65
N TYR A 165 2.09 11.26 14.76
CA TYR A 165 0.71 10.90 15.04
C TYR A 165 0.32 9.68 14.22
N LEU A 166 -0.54 8.85 14.78
CA LEU A 166 -1.09 7.67 14.15
C LEU A 166 -2.62 7.70 14.24
N ASN A 167 -3.28 6.98 13.35
CA ASN A 167 -4.74 6.83 13.39
C ASN A 167 -5.17 6.35 14.78
N ARG A 168 -6.12 7.07 15.39
CA ARG A 168 -6.60 6.84 16.75
C ARG A 168 -7.21 5.46 16.93
N GLU A 169 -7.95 4.96 15.93
CA GLU A 169 -8.60 3.64 16.00
C GLU A 169 -7.59 2.49 16.11
N LEU A 170 -6.36 2.70 15.59
CA LEU A 170 -5.28 1.73 15.73
C LEU A 170 -4.59 1.84 17.09
N VAL A 171 -4.48 3.05 17.65
CA VAL A 171 -3.83 3.28 18.95
C VAL A 171 -4.71 2.83 20.11
N GLU A 172 -6.03 3.02 20.00
CA GLU A 172 -7.01 2.66 21.03
C GLU A 172 -7.44 1.18 20.97
N ALA A 173 -7.03 0.44 19.94
CA ALA A 173 -7.33 -0.98 19.84
C ALA A 173 -6.48 -1.80 20.82
N ASP A 174 -7.07 -2.84 21.41
CA ASP A 174 -6.35 -3.79 22.28
C ASP A 174 -5.44 -4.71 21.47
N PHE A 175 -5.83 -5.00 20.21
CA PHE A 175 -5.06 -5.81 19.29
C PHE A 175 -5.14 -5.25 17.86
N VAL A 176 -4.00 -5.06 17.20
CA VAL A 176 -3.93 -4.56 15.83
C VAL A 176 -3.41 -5.64 14.89
N ILE A 177 -4.10 -5.85 13.77
CA ILE A 177 -3.72 -6.77 12.68
C ILE A 177 -3.41 -5.94 11.44
N PRO A 178 -2.18 -5.44 11.26
CA PRO A 178 -1.76 -4.83 10.01
C PRO A 178 -1.64 -5.88 8.92
N ILE A 179 -2.12 -5.55 7.73
CA ILE A 179 -2.07 -6.42 6.55
C ILE A 179 -1.49 -5.65 5.38
N TYR A 180 -0.48 -6.22 4.74
CA TYR A 180 0.25 -5.53 3.70
C TYR A 180 0.80 -6.47 2.62
N ARG A 181 1.04 -5.92 1.43
CA ARG A 181 1.91 -6.59 0.45
C ARG A 181 3.35 -6.36 0.84
N TRP A 182 4.12 -7.44 0.97
CA TRP A 182 5.55 -7.32 1.10
C TRP A 182 6.17 -6.76 -0.18
N LEU A 183 6.94 -5.71 -0.04
CA LEU A 183 7.65 -5.01 -1.11
C LEU A 183 9.12 -4.97 -0.75
N GLU A 184 10.00 -4.93 -1.76
CA GLU A 184 11.42 -4.75 -1.49
C GLU A 184 11.67 -3.44 -0.75
N PRO A 185 12.66 -3.37 0.16
CA PRO A 185 12.96 -2.16 0.93
C PRO A 185 13.25 -0.91 0.09
N LYS A 186 13.57 -1.09 -1.19
CA LYS A 186 13.84 0.00 -2.16
C LYS A 186 12.59 0.49 -2.88
N ASP A 187 11.45 -0.18 -2.73
CA ASP A 187 10.20 0.28 -3.34
C ASP A 187 9.73 1.59 -2.67
N PRO A 188 9.34 2.61 -3.46
CA PRO A 188 8.86 3.89 -2.91
C PRO A 188 7.61 3.78 -2.04
N ARG A 189 6.84 2.71 -2.20
CA ARG A 189 5.71 2.36 -1.33
C ARG A 189 6.16 1.65 -0.07
N GLY A 190 7.48 1.56 0.16
CA GLY A 190 8.09 0.81 1.25
C GLY A 190 7.51 1.18 2.61
N HIS A 191 7.35 0.18 3.42
CA HIS A 191 6.82 0.24 4.77
C HIS A 191 7.86 -0.36 5.72
N ASP A 192 7.71 -0.08 6.99
CA ASP A 192 8.42 -0.84 8.01
C ASP A 192 7.68 -2.16 8.31
N PRO A 193 8.30 -3.11 9.01
CA PRO A 193 7.68 -4.38 9.36
C PRO A 193 6.38 -4.26 10.17
N TYR A 194 6.16 -3.15 10.85
CA TYR A 194 4.94 -2.86 11.62
C TYR A 194 3.82 -2.26 10.78
N VAL A 195 4.12 -1.80 9.56
CA VAL A 195 3.17 -1.41 8.49
C VAL A 195 2.29 -0.20 8.75
N VAL A 196 2.29 0.34 9.95
CA VAL A 196 1.37 1.44 10.30
C VAL A 196 1.90 2.81 9.89
N LEU A 197 3.19 2.95 9.70
CA LEU A 197 3.81 4.16 9.18
C LEU A 197 4.50 3.88 7.84
N PRO A 198 4.40 4.79 6.87
CA PRO A 198 3.72 6.09 6.93
C PRO A 198 2.20 6.06 6.69
N ALA A 199 1.63 4.95 6.23
CA ALA A 199 0.27 4.84 5.67
C ALA A 199 -0.84 5.39 6.59
N PHE A 200 -0.77 5.14 7.88
CA PHE A 200 -1.78 5.55 8.88
C PHE A 200 -1.31 6.70 9.77
N GLY A 201 -0.24 7.37 9.38
CA GLY A 201 0.27 8.57 10.05
C GLY A 201 -0.38 9.86 9.56
N ASP A 202 -0.15 10.95 10.30
CA ASP A 202 -0.55 12.29 9.88
C ASP A 202 0.20 12.74 8.62
N ARG A 203 -0.34 13.75 7.92
CA ARG A 203 0.23 14.31 6.69
C ARG A 203 1.70 14.69 6.82
N ALA A 204 2.07 15.31 7.94
CA ALA A 204 3.44 15.73 8.17
C ALA A 204 4.39 14.53 8.32
N THR A 205 3.96 13.47 8.97
CA THR A 205 4.71 12.22 9.07
C THR A 205 4.86 11.56 7.70
N GLN A 206 3.78 11.43 6.92
CA GLN A 206 3.82 10.90 5.57
C GLN A 206 4.81 11.67 4.68
N ALA A 207 4.75 13.02 4.71
CA ALA A 207 5.66 13.88 3.95
C ALA A 207 7.14 13.71 4.35
N ARG A 208 7.42 13.53 5.64
CA ARG A 208 8.80 13.27 6.13
C ARG A 208 9.35 11.96 5.62
N TYR A 209 8.54 10.90 5.61
CA TYR A 209 8.93 9.59 5.06
C TYR A 209 9.21 9.68 3.57
N ALA A 210 8.29 10.29 2.82
CA ALA A 210 8.41 10.50 1.39
C ALA A 210 9.66 11.30 1.02
N LYS A 211 9.91 12.42 1.73
CA LYS A 211 11.10 13.26 1.54
C LYS A 211 12.39 12.50 1.84
N SER A 212 12.43 11.76 2.95
CA SER A 212 13.60 10.96 3.31
C SER A 212 13.91 9.91 2.23
N TRP A 213 12.88 9.26 1.71
CA TRP A 213 13.03 8.27 0.67
C TRP A 213 13.52 8.88 -0.65
N LEU A 214 12.96 10.02 -1.11
CA LEU A 214 13.38 10.71 -2.33
C LEU A 214 14.83 11.21 -2.25
N GLN A 215 15.27 11.70 -1.09
CA GLN A 215 16.63 12.23 -0.92
C GLN A 215 17.70 11.16 -0.90
N GLN A 216 17.39 9.97 -0.37
CA GLN A 216 18.40 8.93 -0.12
C GLN A 216 18.24 7.72 -1.04
N HIS A 217 17.16 7.66 -1.81
CA HIS A 217 16.75 6.48 -2.60
C HIS A 217 16.69 5.19 -1.77
N GLU A 218 16.73 5.35 -0.47
CA GLU A 218 16.53 4.34 0.55
C GLU A 218 15.87 5.07 1.73
N PRO A 219 14.95 4.42 2.45
CA PRO A 219 14.48 4.97 3.70
C PRO A 219 15.69 5.21 4.60
N ALA A 220 15.85 6.42 5.08
CA ALA A 220 16.93 6.72 6.01
C ALA A 220 16.88 5.71 7.15
N ARG A 221 18.01 5.08 7.48
CA ARG A 221 18.09 4.11 8.59
C ARG A 221 17.46 4.64 9.88
N GLY A 222 17.56 5.96 10.13
CA GLY A 222 16.93 6.64 11.25
C GLY A 222 15.40 6.71 11.13
N THR A 223 14.85 6.84 9.93
CA THR A 223 13.40 6.89 9.68
C THR A 223 12.77 5.52 9.89
N HIS A 224 13.36 4.46 9.35
CA HIS A 224 12.91 3.08 9.61
C HIS A 224 12.98 2.70 11.09
N LYS A 225 14.09 3.03 11.75
CA LYS A 225 14.21 2.77 13.18
C LYS A 225 13.11 3.45 13.98
N LYS A 226 12.77 4.71 13.65
CA LYS A 226 11.69 5.45 14.30
C LYS A 226 10.32 4.90 13.96
N ALA A 227 10.09 4.43 12.74
CA ALA A 227 8.85 3.79 12.37
C ALA A 227 8.63 2.52 13.19
N SER A 228 9.64 1.65 13.26
CA SER A 228 9.59 0.43 14.07
C SER A 228 9.40 0.73 15.55
N GLU A 229 10.11 1.73 16.12
CA GLU A 229 9.90 2.18 17.49
C GLU A 229 8.46 2.69 17.71
N SER A 230 7.90 3.44 16.75
CA SER A 230 6.53 3.96 16.86
C SER A 230 5.49 2.86 16.74
N GLY A 231 5.68 1.89 15.84
CA GLY A 231 4.83 0.72 15.74
C GLY A 231 4.83 -0.12 17.02
N TRP A 232 6.02 -0.33 17.61
CA TRP A 232 6.16 -1.00 18.89
C TRP A 232 5.48 -0.22 20.03
N LEU A 233 5.65 1.10 20.08
CA LEU A 233 5.00 1.96 21.08
C LEU A 233 3.47 1.99 20.92
N ALA A 234 2.96 1.84 19.70
CA ALA A 234 1.53 1.67 19.42
C ALA A 234 1.01 0.26 19.80
N GLY A 235 1.85 -0.61 20.38
CA GLY A 235 1.44 -1.93 20.83
C GLY A 235 1.28 -2.97 19.73
N ILE A 236 1.80 -2.72 18.53
CA ILE A 236 1.68 -3.64 17.39
C ILE A 236 2.67 -4.78 17.56
N GLN A 237 2.15 -5.98 17.77
CA GLN A 237 2.94 -7.19 18.04
C GLN A 237 2.77 -8.28 16.98
N TYR A 238 1.84 -8.07 16.05
CA TYR A 238 1.46 -9.04 15.02
C TYR A 238 1.27 -8.34 13.69
N ALA A 239 1.55 -9.01 12.59
CA ALA A 239 1.29 -8.53 11.24
C ALA A 239 0.99 -9.68 10.28
N ILE A 240 0.32 -9.39 9.16
CA ILE A 240 0.12 -10.31 8.04
C ILE A 240 0.80 -9.74 6.80
N GLY A 241 1.82 -10.42 6.32
CA GLY A 241 2.52 -10.12 5.07
C GLY A 241 1.99 -10.96 3.92
N ALA A 242 1.72 -10.34 2.79
CA ALA A 242 1.30 -10.97 1.56
C ALA A 242 2.37 -10.83 0.46
N VAL A 243 2.69 -11.90 -0.22
CA VAL A 243 3.53 -11.88 -1.43
C VAL A 243 2.64 -12.15 -2.63
N ALA A 244 2.66 -11.24 -3.61
CA ALA A 244 1.91 -11.40 -4.85
C ALA A 244 2.73 -12.13 -5.91
N ASN A 245 2.04 -12.86 -6.80
CA ASN A 245 2.62 -13.41 -8.03
C ASN A 245 2.59 -12.39 -9.18
N GLN A 246 3.01 -12.81 -10.38
CA GLN A 246 3.03 -11.96 -11.59
C GLN A 246 1.64 -11.48 -12.03
N GLU A 247 0.61 -12.23 -11.69
CA GLU A 247 -0.78 -11.93 -12.05
C GLU A 247 -1.44 -11.00 -11.01
N GLY A 248 -0.67 -10.53 -10.00
CA GLY A 248 -1.21 -9.73 -8.90
C GLY A 248 -2.01 -10.54 -7.87
N LEU A 249 -2.04 -11.87 -7.98
CA LEU A 249 -2.71 -12.75 -7.04
C LEU A 249 -1.81 -13.07 -5.84
N ILE A 250 -2.41 -13.38 -4.70
CA ILE A 250 -1.66 -13.79 -3.52
C ILE A 250 -1.03 -15.16 -3.73
N ALA A 251 0.30 -15.21 -3.74
CA ALA A 251 1.08 -16.44 -3.81
C ALA A 251 1.48 -16.97 -2.42
N MET A 252 1.59 -16.10 -1.44
CA MET A 252 1.91 -16.45 -0.06
C MET A 252 1.28 -15.43 0.89
N LEU A 253 0.74 -15.91 1.99
CA LEU A 253 0.25 -15.10 3.09
C LEU A 253 0.85 -15.65 4.39
N VAL A 254 1.45 -14.78 5.19
CA VAL A 254 2.18 -15.16 6.41
C VAL A 254 1.77 -14.26 7.55
N GLY A 255 1.41 -14.83 8.69
CA GLY A 255 1.11 -14.10 9.93
C GLY A 255 2.14 -14.39 11.03
N GLY A 256 2.36 -13.42 11.91
CA GLY A 256 3.27 -13.59 13.05
C GLY A 256 3.87 -12.28 13.57
N ALA A 257 4.97 -12.41 14.34
CA ALA A 257 5.74 -11.25 14.77
C ALA A 257 6.26 -10.46 13.55
N PRO A 258 6.13 -9.11 13.53
CA PRO A 258 6.38 -8.30 12.33
C PRO A 258 7.71 -8.57 11.63
N GLU A 259 8.83 -8.64 12.38
CA GLU A 259 10.15 -8.87 11.82
C GLU A 259 10.31 -10.29 11.26
N SER A 260 9.63 -11.27 11.86
CA SER A 260 9.65 -12.66 11.39
C SER A 260 8.83 -12.82 10.11
N VAL A 261 7.71 -12.13 10.01
CA VAL A 261 6.89 -12.04 8.79
C VAL A 261 7.70 -11.40 7.66
N ASP A 262 8.34 -10.25 7.91
CA ASP A 262 9.18 -9.57 6.92
C ASP A 262 10.29 -10.48 6.39
N LYS A 263 10.99 -11.16 7.29
CA LYS A 263 12.05 -12.11 6.93
C LYS A 263 11.54 -13.27 6.06
N VAL A 264 10.39 -13.85 6.40
CA VAL A 264 9.83 -14.99 5.65
C VAL A 264 9.31 -14.55 4.29
N CYS A 265 8.63 -13.40 4.21
CA CYS A 265 8.19 -12.81 2.94
C CYS A 265 9.39 -12.53 2.02
N SER A 266 10.45 -11.92 2.56
CA SER A 266 11.71 -11.68 1.84
C SER A 266 12.32 -12.98 1.30
N GLN A 267 12.39 -14.02 2.11
CA GLN A 267 12.89 -15.32 1.67
C GLN A 267 12.01 -15.97 0.61
N GLY A 268 10.69 -15.85 0.72
CA GLY A 268 9.72 -16.35 -0.25
C GLY A 268 9.88 -15.71 -1.63
N VAL A 269 10.12 -14.41 -1.68
CA VAL A 269 10.42 -13.69 -2.92
C VAL A 269 11.77 -14.11 -3.51
N HIS A 270 12.81 -14.21 -2.68
CA HIS A 270 14.16 -14.57 -3.15
C HIS A 270 14.33 -16.08 -3.45
N ALA A 271 13.45 -16.94 -2.96
CA ALA A 271 13.45 -18.37 -3.32
C ALA A 271 12.87 -18.66 -4.71
N ALA A 272 12.16 -17.69 -5.31
CA ALA A 272 11.78 -17.78 -6.71
C ALA A 272 13.05 -17.90 -7.59
N PRO A 273 13.04 -18.69 -8.69
CA PRO A 273 14.21 -18.84 -9.54
C PRO A 273 14.72 -17.46 -9.95
N ASN A 274 15.97 -17.20 -9.56
CA ASN A 274 16.67 -15.92 -9.81
C ASN A 274 16.37 -15.39 -11.20
N PRO A 275 16.12 -14.08 -11.34
CA PRO A 275 16.06 -13.46 -12.65
C PRO A 275 17.30 -13.85 -13.43
N THR A 276 17.11 -14.23 -14.68
CA THR A 276 18.15 -14.76 -15.55
C THR A 276 19.28 -13.76 -15.78
N GLU A 277 19.13 -12.52 -15.30
CA GLU A 277 20.17 -11.48 -15.36
C GLU A 277 20.14 -10.60 -14.11
N THR A 278 21.30 -10.48 -13.48
CA THR A 278 21.66 -9.33 -12.64
C THR A 278 21.81 -8.10 -13.53
N PRO A 279 21.49 -6.87 -13.04
CA PRO A 279 21.76 -5.65 -13.78
C PRO A 279 23.19 -5.67 -14.32
N SER A 280 23.34 -5.75 -15.64
CA SER A 280 24.67 -5.71 -16.25
C SER A 280 25.27 -4.33 -16.08
N GLN A 281 26.60 -4.22 -16.02
CA GLN A 281 27.29 -2.92 -15.93
C GLN A 281 26.91 -1.94 -17.07
N GLU A 282 26.41 -2.45 -18.20
CA GLU A 282 26.03 -1.64 -19.35
C GLU A 282 24.58 -1.10 -19.30
N GLY A 283 23.69 -1.71 -18.50
CA GLY A 283 22.27 -1.32 -18.38
C GLY A 283 21.50 -1.42 -19.70
N PHE A 284 20.17 -1.14 -19.65
CA PHE A 284 19.28 -1.11 -20.81
C PHE A 284 19.10 0.31 -21.35
N GLU A 285 19.01 0.46 -22.67
CA GLU A 285 18.67 1.74 -23.31
C GLU A 285 17.18 2.06 -23.19
N LEU A 286 16.35 1.03 -23.03
CA LEU A 286 14.92 1.12 -22.84
C LEU A 286 14.47 0.04 -21.86
N VAL A 287 13.67 0.42 -20.88
CA VAL A 287 12.92 -0.53 -20.05
C VAL A 287 11.44 -0.25 -20.23
N VAL A 288 10.71 -1.27 -20.64
CA VAL A 288 9.25 -1.25 -20.78
C VAL A 288 8.67 -1.96 -19.58
N VAL A 289 7.77 -1.29 -18.86
CA VAL A 289 7.05 -1.86 -17.72
C VAL A 289 5.57 -1.93 -18.06
N GLU A 290 5.04 -3.13 -18.09
CA GLU A 290 3.62 -3.37 -18.30
C GLU A 290 2.92 -3.50 -16.95
N LEU A 291 1.94 -2.62 -16.69
CA LEU A 291 1.10 -2.73 -15.51
C LEU A 291 -0.01 -3.75 -15.82
N VAL A 292 0.15 -4.94 -15.26
CA VAL A 292 -0.76 -6.06 -15.47
C VAL A 292 -1.57 -6.27 -14.20
N ASP A 293 -2.72 -5.59 -14.09
CA ASP A 293 -3.73 -5.93 -13.08
C ASP A 293 -5.06 -6.18 -13.79
N PRO A 294 -5.48 -7.43 -13.93
CA PRO A 294 -6.71 -7.76 -14.62
C PRO A 294 -7.98 -7.32 -13.86
N LEU A 295 -7.84 -6.93 -12.60
CA LEU A 295 -8.97 -6.63 -11.71
C LEU A 295 -9.13 -5.13 -11.41
N ARG A 296 -8.12 -4.31 -11.70
CA ARG A 296 -8.11 -2.87 -11.35
C ARG A 296 -7.59 -2.00 -12.48
N VAL A 297 -8.14 -0.79 -12.56
CA VAL A 297 -7.56 0.28 -13.38
C VAL A 297 -6.23 0.69 -12.73
N PRO A 298 -5.13 0.77 -13.51
CA PRO A 298 -3.85 1.23 -12.97
C PRO A 298 -3.97 2.63 -12.33
N SER A 299 -3.30 2.82 -11.21
CA SER A 299 -3.20 4.13 -10.54
C SER A 299 -1.89 4.83 -10.86
N TRP A 300 -1.83 6.14 -10.65
CA TRP A 300 -0.58 6.90 -10.79
C TRP A 300 0.48 6.49 -9.77
N THR A 301 0.09 6.02 -8.60
CA THR A 301 1.00 5.40 -7.63
C THR A 301 1.68 4.16 -8.22
N GLN A 302 0.95 3.31 -8.96
CA GLN A 302 1.55 2.17 -9.65
C GLN A 302 2.47 2.61 -10.80
N VAL A 303 2.09 3.64 -11.57
CA VAL A 303 2.96 4.23 -12.61
C VAL A 303 4.27 4.75 -12.02
N ALA A 304 4.21 5.47 -10.91
CA ALA A 304 5.39 5.98 -10.21
C ALA A 304 6.31 4.85 -9.72
N SER A 305 5.73 3.82 -9.09
CA SER A 305 6.47 2.67 -8.57
C SER A 305 7.08 1.83 -9.69
N ALA A 306 6.37 1.62 -10.79
CA ALA A 306 6.86 0.94 -11.98
C ALA A 306 8.04 1.68 -12.61
N ALA A 307 7.89 2.99 -12.83
CA ALA A 307 8.95 3.85 -13.36
C ALA A 307 10.17 3.86 -12.42
N TRP A 308 9.95 3.87 -11.12
CA TRP A 308 11.02 3.77 -10.13
C TRP A 308 11.78 2.44 -10.23
N SER A 309 11.07 1.33 -10.25
CA SER A 309 11.64 -0.02 -10.32
C SER A 309 12.44 -0.22 -11.62
N ALA A 310 12.03 0.43 -12.70
CA ALA A 310 12.73 0.37 -13.99
C ALA A 310 14.12 1.04 -13.96
N GLN A 311 14.33 2.05 -13.11
CA GLN A 311 15.58 2.83 -13.10
C GLN A 311 16.82 1.99 -12.81
N GLN A 312 16.71 0.97 -11.95
CA GLN A 312 17.85 0.12 -11.57
C GLN A 312 18.45 -0.68 -12.75
N TRP A 313 17.66 -0.85 -13.81
CA TRP A 313 18.05 -1.61 -15.00
C TRP A 313 18.61 -0.73 -16.12
N LEU A 314 18.47 0.60 -16.02
CA LEU A 314 18.79 1.52 -17.10
C LEU A 314 20.28 1.88 -17.19
N SER A 315 20.74 2.04 -18.41
CA SER A 315 21.97 2.76 -18.71
C SER A 315 21.84 4.26 -18.35
N PRO A 316 22.93 5.03 -18.26
CA PRO A 316 22.87 6.46 -17.91
C PRO A 316 21.92 7.30 -18.78
N ALA A 317 21.79 6.99 -20.07
CA ALA A 317 20.89 7.64 -21.02
C ALA A 317 19.60 6.83 -21.32
N GLY A 318 19.32 5.83 -20.51
CA GLY A 318 18.17 4.94 -20.71
C GLY A 318 16.83 5.63 -20.47
N ARG A 319 15.80 5.09 -21.10
CA ARG A 319 14.42 5.61 -21.13
C ARG A 319 13.48 4.60 -20.51
N ILE A 320 12.40 5.10 -19.91
CA ILE A 320 11.36 4.27 -19.30
C ILE A 320 10.10 4.37 -20.14
N VAL A 321 9.43 3.25 -20.38
CA VAL A 321 8.06 3.20 -20.87
C VAL A 321 7.21 2.51 -19.82
N VAL A 322 6.12 3.14 -19.41
CA VAL A 322 5.10 2.51 -18.57
C VAL A 322 3.85 2.29 -19.43
N VAL A 323 3.44 1.04 -19.56
CA VAL A 323 2.23 0.64 -20.29
C VAL A 323 1.10 0.48 -19.27
N ALA A 324 0.17 1.44 -19.27
CA ALA A 324 -0.97 1.55 -18.37
C ALA A 324 -2.25 1.78 -19.20
N THR A 325 -2.59 0.86 -20.08
CA THR A 325 -3.55 1.04 -21.17
C THR A 325 -4.95 1.46 -20.76
N SER A 326 -5.38 1.14 -19.54
CA SER A 326 -6.70 1.53 -19.00
C SER A 326 -6.66 2.78 -18.09
N LEU A 327 -5.48 3.38 -17.86
CA LEU A 327 -5.37 4.64 -17.12
C LEU A 327 -5.93 5.79 -17.98
N ALA A 328 -6.99 6.46 -17.50
CA ALA A 328 -7.71 7.48 -18.27
C ALA A 328 -7.76 8.84 -17.58
N GLU A 329 -7.56 8.90 -16.27
CA GLU A 329 -7.74 10.12 -15.48
C GLU A 329 -6.41 10.65 -14.94
N VAL A 330 -6.33 11.99 -14.86
CA VAL A 330 -5.23 12.72 -14.21
C VAL A 330 -5.76 13.24 -12.88
N THR A 331 -5.17 12.77 -11.79
CA THR A 331 -5.53 13.22 -10.44
C THR A 331 -4.95 14.61 -10.13
N PRO A 332 -5.49 15.34 -9.14
CA PRO A 332 -5.00 16.68 -8.80
C PRO A 332 -3.52 16.76 -8.50
N GLY A 333 -2.94 15.77 -7.79
CA GLY A 333 -1.51 15.73 -7.50
C GLY A 333 -0.67 15.58 -8.77
N ILE A 334 -1.08 14.70 -9.69
CA ILE A 334 -0.41 14.53 -11.00
C ILE A 334 -0.57 15.78 -11.86
N GLY A 335 -1.75 16.44 -11.84
CA GLY A 335 -1.99 17.68 -12.55
C GLY A 335 -1.03 18.82 -12.13
N ALA A 336 -0.55 18.80 -10.89
CA ALA A 336 0.43 19.77 -10.41
C ALA A 336 1.81 19.66 -11.10
N LEU A 337 2.11 18.54 -11.78
CA LEU A 337 3.33 18.40 -12.58
C LEU A 337 3.42 19.37 -13.77
N ALA A 338 2.29 19.96 -14.18
CA ALA A 338 2.26 21.01 -15.22
C ALA A 338 2.80 22.36 -14.73
N SER A 339 3.16 22.50 -13.43
CA SER A 339 3.74 23.73 -12.90
C SER A 339 5.14 24.00 -13.49
N ASP A 340 5.40 25.28 -13.74
CA ASP A 340 6.72 25.78 -14.14
C ASP A 340 7.67 26.04 -12.95
N ASP A 341 7.25 25.67 -11.73
CA ASP A 341 8.05 25.86 -10.53
C ASP A 341 9.35 25.03 -10.60
N PRO A 342 10.44 25.52 -9.97
CA PRO A 342 11.67 24.74 -9.85
C PRO A 342 11.42 23.36 -9.22
N ASP A 343 12.14 22.34 -9.67
CA ASP A 343 11.94 20.95 -9.24
C ASP A 343 11.93 20.77 -7.71
N GLU A 344 12.83 21.44 -6.99
CA GLU A 344 12.90 21.34 -5.54
C GLU A 344 11.67 21.98 -4.84
N GLU A 345 11.18 23.10 -5.36
CA GLU A 345 10.03 23.82 -4.83
C GLU A 345 8.74 23.04 -5.11
N LEU A 346 8.58 22.54 -6.33
CA LEU A 346 7.46 21.70 -6.71
C LEU A 346 7.43 20.41 -5.87
N GLN A 347 8.57 19.72 -5.70
CA GLN A 347 8.65 18.54 -4.86
C GLN A 347 8.25 18.84 -3.40
N GLN A 348 8.75 19.93 -2.83
CA GLN A 348 8.39 20.31 -1.46
C GLN A 348 6.89 20.60 -1.33
N THR A 349 6.31 21.27 -2.32
CA THR A 349 4.86 21.55 -2.38
C THR A 349 4.05 20.26 -2.46
N LEU A 350 4.42 19.35 -3.35
CA LEU A 350 3.74 18.07 -3.51
C LEU A 350 3.82 17.22 -2.23
N LEU A 351 4.99 17.12 -1.61
CA LEU A 351 5.19 16.32 -0.39
C LEU A 351 4.40 16.82 0.82
N THR A 352 4.04 18.10 0.85
CA THR A 352 3.24 18.71 1.93
C THR A 352 1.77 18.88 1.56
N SER A 353 1.39 18.49 0.33
CA SER A 353 0.04 18.65 -0.20
C SER A 353 -0.88 17.50 0.25
N SER A 354 -2.16 17.82 0.42
CA SER A 354 -3.24 16.83 0.59
C SER A 354 -3.85 16.38 -0.74
N LEU A 355 -3.28 16.76 -1.88
CA LEU A 355 -3.80 16.36 -3.18
C LEU A 355 -3.62 14.85 -3.40
N GLN A 356 -4.64 14.23 -3.98
CA GLN A 356 -4.59 12.82 -4.37
C GLN A 356 -3.39 12.58 -5.31
N ASP A 357 -2.63 11.51 -5.06
CA ASP A 357 -1.41 11.12 -5.78
C ASP A 357 -0.26 12.17 -5.77
N ALA A 358 -0.28 13.14 -4.83
CA ALA A 358 0.80 14.13 -4.71
C ALA A 358 2.17 13.47 -4.49
N TYR A 359 2.23 12.41 -3.70
CA TYR A 359 3.45 11.64 -3.50
C TYR A 359 3.94 10.96 -4.78
N ALA A 360 3.03 10.33 -5.53
CA ALA A 360 3.35 9.74 -6.84
C ALA A 360 3.89 10.78 -7.82
N ALA A 361 3.28 11.98 -7.83
CA ALA A 361 3.76 13.11 -8.61
C ALA A 361 5.18 13.53 -8.22
N ALA A 362 5.48 13.63 -6.91
CA ALA A 362 6.82 13.96 -6.44
C ALA A 362 7.88 12.93 -6.87
N VAL A 363 7.56 11.63 -6.81
CA VAL A 363 8.41 10.54 -7.32
C VAL A 363 8.61 10.65 -8.82
N LEU A 364 7.54 10.88 -9.58
CA LEU A 364 7.59 11.01 -11.04
C LEU A 364 8.41 12.24 -11.45
N ARG A 365 8.27 13.37 -10.77
CA ARG A 365 9.09 14.56 -11.02
C ARG A 365 10.57 14.32 -10.79
N ASP A 366 10.92 13.62 -9.71
CA ASP A 366 12.31 13.20 -9.43
C ASP A 366 12.87 12.32 -10.57
N ILE A 367 12.07 11.39 -11.08
CA ILE A 367 12.46 10.55 -12.22
C ILE A 367 12.62 11.38 -13.49
N GLN A 368 11.65 12.25 -13.82
CA GLN A 368 11.64 13.09 -15.02
C GLN A 368 12.84 14.06 -15.07
N SER A 369 13.31 14.54 -13.92
CA SER A 369 14.50 15.40 -13.85
C SER A 369 15.77 14.70 -14.37
N ARG A 370 15.79 13.38 -14.43
CA ARG A 370 16.95 12.55 -14.80
C ARG A 370 16.71 11.67 -16.02
N ARG A 371 15.46 11.35 -16.35
CA ARG A 371 15.09 10.34 -17.33
C ARG A 371 13.87 10.77 -18.16
N SER A 372 13.83 10.34 -19.40
CA SER A 372 12.60 10.44 -20.19
C SER A 372 11.66 9.30 -19.83
N VAL A 373 10.45 9.66 -19.41
CA VAL A 373 9.37 8.73 -19.07
C VAL A 373 8.29 8.80 -20.14
N TYR A 374 8.02 7.69 -20.79
CA TYR A 374 6.95 7.51 -21.75
C TYR A 374 5.78 6.80 -21.06
N VAL A 375 4.57 7.22 -21.39
CA VAL A 375 3.36 6.57 -20.85
C VAL A 375 2.44 6.20 -22.01
N GLN A 376 2.04 4.93 -22.04
CA GLN A 376 0.96 4.45 -22.90
C GLN A 376 -0.31 4.31 -22.07
N SER A 377 -1.29 5.19 -22.31
CA SER A 377 -2.54 5.25 -21.52
C SER A 377 -3.69 5.79 -22.38
N GLN A 378 -4.87 5.95 -21.78
CA GLN A 378 -6.02 6.64 -22.39
C GLN A 378 -6.06 8.14 -22.06
N VAL A 379 -5.13 8.64 -21.27
CA VAL A 379 -5.01 10.08 -20.99
C VAL A 379 -4.67 10.82 -22.28
N ASP A 380 -5.26 12.01 -22.45
CA ASP A 380 -5.01 12.86 -23.62
C ASP A 380 -3.50 13.10 -23.81
N PRO A 381 -2.96 12.87 -25.02
CA PRO A 381 -1.53 13.02 -25.29
C PRO A 381 -0.97 14.43 -25.03
N GLU A 382 -1.73 15.48 -25.32
CA GLU A 382 -1.28 16.87 -25.11
C GLU A 382 -1.22 17.16 -23.59
N LEU A 383 -2.17 16.59 -22.84
CA LEU A 383 -2.14 16.68 -21.38
C LEU A 383 -0.94 15.94 -20.81
N LEU A 384 -0.64 14.69 -21.24
CA LEU A 384 0.56 13.96 -20.81
C LEU A 384 1.84 14.73 -21.09
N GLU A 385 1.95 15.34 -22.28
CA GLU A 385 3.11 16.14 -22.65
C GLU A 385 3.26 17.38 -21.75
N SER A 386 2.15 18.02 -21.38
CA SER A 386 2.15 19.15 -20.43
C SER A 386 2.60 18.77 -19.02
N LEU A 387 2.44 17.49 -18.65
CA LEU A 387 2.89 16.93 -17.38
C LEU A 387 4.35 16.42 -17.41
N GLY A 388 5.06 16.62 -18.54
CA GLY A 388 6.45 16.19 -18.70
C GLY A 388 6.63 14.73 -19.13
N PHE A 389 5.57 14.02 -19.51
CA PHE A 389 5.65 12.68 -20.08
C PHE A 389 5.71 12.70 -21.61
N ALA A 390 6.36 11.72 -22.20
CA ALA A 390 6.20 11.43 -23.61
C ALA A 390 5.04 10.45 -23.81
N SER A 391 4.07 10.81 -24.66
CA SER A 391 2.92 9.96 -24.93
C SER A 391 3.25 8.88 -25.96
N ILE A 392 2.81 7.64 -25.72
CA ILE A 392 2.76 6.57 -26.72
C ILE A 392 1.29 6.31 -27.05
N ARG A 393 0.91 6.57 -28.31
CA ARG A 393 -0.50 6.55 -28.76
C ARG A 393 -0.95 5.14 -29.16
N ASP A 394 -0.06 4.38 -29.74
CA ASP A 394 -0.39 3.03 -30.22
C ASP A 394 0.78 2.05 -30.06
N PRO A 395 0.52 0.73 -30.07
CA PRO A 395 1.56 -0.29 -29.95
C PRO A 395 2.65 -0.20 -31.01
N SER A 396 2.37 0.31 -32.21
CA SER A 396 3.37 0.43 -33.27
C SER A 396 4.43 1.49 -32.98
N GLU A 397 4.08 2.50 -32.18
CA GLU A 397 5.05 3.49 -31.69
C GLU A 397 5.99 2.84 -30.65
N LEU A 398 5.44 2.05 -29.75
CA LEU A 398 6.23 1.28 -28.80
C LEU A 398 7.18 0.32 -29.50
N GLU A 399 6.69 -0.46 -30.48
CA GLU A 399 7.54 -1.35 -31.28
C GLU A 399 8.67 -0.62 -31.98
N ARG A 400 8.41 0.55 -32.58
CA ARG A 400 9.46 1.38 -33.22
C ARG A 400 10.48 1.87 -32.22
N LEU A 401 10.05 2.23 -30.99
CA LEU A 401 10.94 2.67 -29.92
C LEU A 401 11.83 1.51 -29.48
N MET A 402 11.27 0.31 -29.31
CA MET A 402 12.01 -0.89 -28.99
C MET A 402 13.03 -1.25 -30.09
N GLN A 403 12.63 -1.22 -31.35
CA GLN A 403 13.52 -1.53 -32.50
C GLN A 403 14.68 -0.55 -32.66
N LYS A 404 14.53 0.71 -32.22
CA LYS A 404 15.59 1.73 -32.24
C LYS A 404 16.57 1.62 -31.08
N SER A 405 16.24 0.83 -30.06
CA SER A 405 17.07 0.62 -28.88
C SER A 405 17.89 -0.66 -29.02
N LYS A 406 19.16 -0.64 -28.69
CA LYS A 406 20.06 -1.81 -28.82
C LYS A 406 19.76 -2.88 -27.79
N ARG A 407 19.48 -2.46 -26.55
CA ARG A 407 19.11 -3.33 -25.44
C ARG A 407 17.78 -2.88 -24.84
N VAL A 408 16.81 -3.77 -24.82
CA VAL A 408 15.46 -3.52 -24.30
C VAL A 408 15.17 -4.54 -23.21
N GLY A 409 14.84 -4.05 -22.02
CA GLY A 409 14.29 -4.82 -20.93
C GLY A 409 12.77 -4.69 -20.91
N VAL A 410 12.06 -5.78 -20.71
CA VAL A 410 10.60 -5.76 -20.49
C VAL A 410 10.31 -6.43 -19.16
N MET A 411 9.48 -5.79 -18.35
CA MET A 411 9.03 -6.30 -17.06
C MET A 411 7.52 -6.12 -16.90
N GLU A 412 6.90 -7.07 -16.26
CA GLU A 412 5.53 -7.01 -15.79
C GLU A 412 5.54 -6.55 -14.31
N TYR A 413 4.59 -5.67 -13.97
CA TYR A 413 4.57 -5.02 -12.67
C TYR A 413 3.17 -5.06 -12.03
#